data_64ebbe62fbad8b13b756f18463103d7c
#
_entry.id   64ebbe62fbad8b13b756f18463103d7c
#
_cell.length_a   1.000
_cell.length_b   1.000
_cell.length_c   1.000
_cell.angle_alpha   90.00
_cell.angle_beta   90.00
_cell.angle_gamma   90.00
#
_symmetry.space_group_name_H-M   'P 1'
#
loop_
_entity.id
_entity.type
_entity.pdbx_description
1 polymer ?
#
loop_
_entity_poly.entity_id
_entity_poly.type
_entity_poly.pdbx_seq_one_letter_code
_entity_poly.pdbx_strand_id
1 'polypeptide(L)' 'MDLIEYFERQKQRCERELRYSEAPGFQLFERTPQGQHDITEQHIQELREARDQYQRTIDYLKTQG' A
#
# COMPACT_ATOMS: atom_id res chain seq x y z
N MET A 1 -1.66 -11.58 -19.41
CA MET A 1 -2.32 -11.09 -18.19
C MET A 1 -3.07 -9.80 -18.50
N ASP A 2 -4.32 -9.76 -18.12
CA ASP A 2 -5.15 -8.56 -18.24
C ASP A 2 -4.63 -7.45 -17.34
N LEU A 3 -4.66 -6.22 -17.81
CA LEU A 3 -4.18 -5.07 -17.05
C LEU A 3 -5.00 -4.85 -15.77
N ILE A 4 -6.31 -5.03 -15.85
CA ILE A 4 -7.17 -4.93 -14.67
C ILE A 4 -6.76 -5.97 -13.64
N GLU A 5 -6.54 -7.20 -14.06
CA GLU A 5 -6.09 -8.26 -13.17
C GLU A 5 -4.76 -7.94 -12.51
N TYR A 6 -3.84 -7.36 -13.27
CA TYR A 6 -2.55 -6.95 -12.73
C TYR A 6 -2.73 -5.96 -11.58
N PHE A 7 -3.53 -4.91 -11.79
CA PHE A 7 -3.74 -3.90 -10.76
C PHE A 7 -4.52 -4.44 -9.57
N GLU A 8 -5.45 -5.38 -9.81
CA GLU A 8 -6.15 -6.02 -8.70
C GLU A 8 -5.19 -6.80 -7.81
N ARG A 9 -4.21 -7.47 -8.39
CA ARG A 9 -3.19 -8.18 -7.61
C ARG A 9 -2.33 -7.22 -6.81
N GLN A 10 -1.94 -6.10 -7.40
CA GLN A 10 -1.14 -5.09 -6.69
C GLN A 10 -1.93 -4.50 -5.52
N LYS A 11 -3.20 -4.22 -5.73
CA LYS A 11 -4.06 -3.72 -4.68
C LYS A 11 -4.17 -4.74 -3.53
N GLN A 12 -4.35 -6.01 -3.87
CA GLN A 12 -4.42 -7.07 -2.85
C GLN A 12 -3.14 -7.17 -2.03
N ARG A 13 -1.99 -6.99 -2.65
CA ARG A 13 -0.72 -6.99 -1.94
C ARG A 13 -0.64 -5.84 -0.96
N CYS A 14 -1.09 -4.65 -1.36
CA CYS A 14 -1.14 -3.50 -0.47
C CYS A 14 -2.08 -3.76 0.70
N GLU A 15 -3.24 -4.35 0.45
CA GLU A 15 -4.20 -4.66 1.49
C GLU A 15 -3.65 -5.69 2.49
N ARG A 16 -2.89 -6.66 1.99
CA ARG A 16 -2.26 -7.65 2.85
C ARG A 16 -1.22 -7.00 3.75
N GLU A 17 -0.37 -6.15 3.20
CA GLU A 17 0.62 -5.43 3.98
C GLU A 17 -0.03 -4.50 5.00
N LEU A 18 -1.14 -3.86 4.61
CA LEU A 18 -1.88 -3.00 5.53
C LEU A 18 -2.38 -3.78 6.74
N ARG A 19 -2.88 -4.99 6.53
CA ARG A 19 -3.35 -5.81 7.65
C ARG A 19 -2.24 -6.10 8.65
N TYR A 20 -1.04 -6.40 8.15
CA TYR A 20 0.12 -6.61 9.02
C TYR A 20 0.53 -5.31 9.72
N SER A 21 0.56 -4.22 8.97
CA SER A 21 1.05 -2.94 9.48
C SER A 21 0.09 -2.31 10.49
N GLU A 22 -1.19 -2.60 10.37
CA GLU A 22 -2.20 -2.07 11.30
C GLU A 22 -2.41 -2.98 12.51
N ALA A 23 -1.74 -4.14 12.54
CA ALA A 23 -1.84 -5.06 13.66
C ALA A 23 -1.21 -4.46 14.92
N PRO A 24 -1.75 -4.78 16.11
CA PRO A 24 -1.12 -4.30 17.35
C PRO A 24 0.33 -4.75 17.46
N GLY A 25 1.18 -3.82 17.86
CA GLY A 25 2.60 -4.13 18.05
C GLY A 25 3.48 -3.96 16.83
N PHE A 26 2.89 -3.68 15.67
CA PHE A 26 3.71 -3.43 14.48
C PHE A 26 4.45 -2.11 14.63
N GLN A 27 5.77 -2.14 14.39
CA GLN A 27 6.61 -0.94 14.38
C GLN A 27 7.65 -1.07 13.29
N LEU A 28 7.84 0.02 12.55
CA LEU A 28 8.83 0.09 11.47
C LEU A 28 9.73 1.29 11.72
N PHE A 29 11.03 1.05 11.70
CA PHE A 29 12.03 2.09 11.96
C PHE A 29 12.98 2.21 10.78
N GLU A 30 13.37 3.44 10.48
CA GLU A 30 14.37 3.73 9.47
C GLU A 30 15.65 4.20 10.16
N ARG A 31 16.80 3.64 9.76
CA ARG A 31 18.09 4.08 10.24
C ARG A 31 18.68 5.12 9.33
N THR A 32 19.03 6.26 9.90
CA THR A 32 19.68 7.35 9.18
C THR A 32 20.93 7.76 9.95
N PRO A 33 21.84 8.58 9.35
CA PRO A 33 22.99 9.11 10.09
C PRO A 33 22.61 9.92 11.32
N GLN A 34 21.38 10.47 11.36
CA GLN A 34 20.91 11.23 12.50
C GLN A 34 20.27 10.34 13.58
N GLY A 35 20.15 9.03 13.32
CA GLY A 35 19.58 8.11 14.29
C GLY A 35 18.48 7.24 13.72
N GLN A 36 17.65 6.72 14.60
CA GLN A 36 16.56 5.82 14.25
C GLN A 36 15.25 6.57 14.33
N HIS A 37 14.45 6.47 13.27
CA HIS A 37 13.17 7.17 13.18
C HIS A 37 12.03 6.16 13.02
N ASP A 38 10.96 6.37 13.78
CA ASP A 38 9.74 5.57 13.65
C ASP A 38 8.96 6.06 12.43
N ILE A 39 8.85 5.22 11.42
CA ILE A 39 8.12 5.53 10.18
C ILE A 39 6.86 4.70 10.04
N THR A 40 6.37 4.12 11.12
CA THR A 40 5.22 3.22 11.09
C THR A 40 3.99 3.88 10.47
N GLU A 41 3.62 5.06 10.95
CA GLU A 41 2.42 5.75 10.44
C GLU A 41 2.61 6.22 9.01
N GLN A 42 3.80 6.70 8.67
CA GLN A 42 4.12 7.10 7.30
C GLN A 42 3.99 5.91 6.35
N HIS A 43 4.51 4.76 6.75
CA HIS A 43 4.44 3.54 5.95
C HIS A 43 3.00 3.11 5.71
N ILE A 44 2.17 3.14 6.77
CA ILE A 44 0.76 2.79 6.66
C ILE A 44 0.04 3.76 5.72
N GLN A 45 0.32 5.05 5.85
CA GLN A 45 -0.30 6.06 4.99
C GLN A 45 0.08 5.85 3.53
N GLU A 46 1.34 5.54 3.25
CA GLU A 46 1.79 5.27 1.89
C GLU A 46 1.10 4.05 1.29
N LEU A 47 0.90 3.00 2.10
CA LEU A 47 0.18 1.82 1.64
C LEU A 47 -1.28 2.13 1.34
N ARG A 48 -1.93 2.95 2.17
CA ARG A 48 -3.32 3.36 1.93
C ARG A 48 -3.44 4.17 0.64
N GLU A 49 -2.52 5.08 0.41
CA GLU A 49 -2.50 5.89 -0.80
C GLU A 49 -2.27 5.04 -2.05
N ALA A 50 -1.35 4.09 -1.97
CA ALA A 50 -1.09 3.18 -3.08
C ALA A 50 -2.32 2.33 -3.39
N ARG A 51 -2.97 1.79 -2.35
CA ARG A 51 -4.19 1.01 -2.52
C ARG A 51 -5.28 1.84 -3.22
N ASP A 52 -5.46 3.07 -2.79
CA ASP A 52 -6.48 3.95 -3.37
C ASP A 52 -6.17 4.29 -4.81
N GLN A 53 -4.89 4.49 -5.15
CA GLN A 53 -4.48 4.74 -6.54
C GLN A 53 -4.75 3.53 -7.41
N TYR A 54 -4.44 2.34 -6.92
CA TYR A 54 -4.73 1.11 -7.68
C TYR A 54 -6.24 0.97 -7.91
N GLN A 55 -7.06 1.30 -6.91
CA GLN A 55 -8.50 1.22 -7.07
C GLN A 55 -9.01 2.22 -8.11
N ARG A 56 -8.50 3.43 -8.11
CA ARG A 56 -8.87 4.43 -9.12
C ARG A 56 -8.50 3.98 -10.52
N THR A 57 -7.31 3.38 -10.67
CA THR A 57 -6.85 2.87 -11.95
C THR A 57 -7.75 1.75 -12.43
N ILE A 58 -8.11 0.82 -11.53
CA ILE A 58 -9.02 -0.29 -11.86
C ILE A 58 -10.37 0.25 -12.32
N ASP A 59 -10.93 1.20 -11.58
CA ASP A 59 -12.22 1.79 -11.93
C ASP A 59 -12.17 2.47 -13.28
N TYR A 60 -11.09 3.21 -13.56
CA TYR A 60 -10.89 3.85 -14.86
C TYR A 60 -10.84 2.82 -15.98
N LEU A 61 -10.07 1.76 -15.80
CA LEU A 61 -9.94 0.72 -16.82
C LEU A 61 -11.26 0.01 -17.09
N LYS A 62 -12.06 -0.20 -16.05
CA LYS A 62 -13.36 -0.83 -16.21
C LYS A 62 -14.34 0.04 -16.98
N THR A 63 -14.21 1.36 -16.87
CA THR A 63 -15.08 2.28 -17.63
C THR A 63 -14.66 2.40 -19.08
N GLN A 64 -13.43 2.03 -19.43
CA GLN A 64 -12.94 2.09 -20.80
C GLN A 64 -13.34 0.87 -21.63
N GLY A 65 -13.68 -0.20 -20.96
CA GLY A 65 -14.06 -1.43 -21.62
C GLY A 65 -15.54 -1.61 -21.70
#